data_4e53ef94c3e6b2005cc965be67b8fa61
#
_entry.id   4e53ef94c3e6b2005cc965be67b8fa61
#
_cell.length_a   1.000
_cell.length_b   1.000
_cell.length_c   1.000
_cell.angle_alpha   90.00
_cell.angle_beta   90.00
_cell.angle_gamma   90.00
#
_symmetry.space_group_name_H-M   'P 1'
#
loop_
_entity.id
_entity.type
_entity.pdbx_description
1 polymer ?
#
loop_
_entity_poly.entity_id
_entity_poly.type
_entity_poly.pdbx_seq_one_letter_code
_entity_poly.pdbx_strand_id
1 'polypeptide(L)'
;NMKDGLKKCDIVMMLRIQKERIMGRYIPNEKEYFNKFGLDYKKLAYAKKKAFVMHPGPMNRGVEIESKLADDIRRSLIQEQVTMGVAIRMACLEILINNRDKYVS
;
A
#
# COMPACT_ATOMS: atom_id res chain seq x y z
N ASN A 1 3.82 -4.71 16.57
CA ASN A 1 4.55 -3.45 16.76
C ASN A 1 5.18 -3.01 15.44
N MET A 2 4.76 -1.85 14.93
CA MET A 2 5.25 -1.33 13.65
C MET A 2 6.75 -1.08 13.62
N LYS A 3 7.31 -0.59 14.70
CA LYS A 3 8.75 -0.34 14.80
C LYS A 3 9.57 -1.59 14.47
N ASP A 4 9.20 -2.70 15.06
CA ASP A 4 9.90 -3.97 14.83
C ASP A 4 9.63 -4.52 13.43
N GLY A 5 8.41 -4.37 12.95
CA GLY A 5 8.05 -4.82 11.59
C GLY A 5 8.74 -4.03 10.48
N LEU A 6 8.99 -2.74 10.71
CA LEU A 6 9.63 -1.89 9.71
C LEU A 6 11.16 -2.04 9.66
N LYS A 7 11.73 -2.60 10.71
CA LYS A 7 13.19 -2.71 10.83
C LYS A 7 13.79 -3.50 9.67
N LYS A 8 14.79 -2.91 9.01
CA LYS A 8 15.51 -3.48 7.87
C LYS A 8 14.67 -3.67 6.59
N CYS A 9 13.46 -3.11 6.53
CA CYS A 9 12.66 -3.19 5.31
C CYS A 9 13.21 -2.28 4.21
N ASP A 10 13.25 -2.80 3.00
CA ASP A 10 13.58 -2.04 1.78
C ASP A 10 12.34 -1.40 1.18
N ILE A 11 11.19 -2.04 1.35
CA ILE A 11 9.89 -1.60 0.83
C ILE A 11 8.88 -1.73 1.95
N VAL A 12 8.06 -0.71 2.09
CA VAL A 12 6.93 -0.69 3.04
C VAL A 12 5.65 -0.52 2.22
N MET A 13 4.87 -1.57 2.13
CA MET A 13 3.60 -1.53 1.42
C MET A 13 2.45 -1.42 2.41
N MET A 14 1.74 -0.31 2.34
CA MET A 14 0.54 -0.11 3.14
C MET A 14 -0.68 -0.64 2.41
N LEU A 15 -1.68 -1.04 3.16
CA LEU A 15 -2.93 -1.54 2.61
C LEU A 15 -4.09 -0.68 3.11
N ARG A 16 -5.09 -0.54 2.25
CA ARG A 16 -6.29 0.22 2.57
C ARG A 16 -7.08 -0.45 3.69
N ILE A 17 -7.49 0.35 4.66
CA ILE A 17 -8.48 -0.09 5.63
C ILE A 17 -9.85 -0.04 4.97
N GLN A 18 -10.50 -1.17 4.92
CA GLN A 18 -11.86 -1.27 4.41
C GLN A 18 -12.85 -0.94 5.52
N LYS A 19 -13.10 0.36 5.73
CA LYS A 19 -14.01 0.85 6.77
C LYS A 19 -15.41 0.23 6.66
N GLU A 20 -15.87 0.03 5.43
CA GLU A 20 -17.15 -0.57 5.12
C GLU A 20 -17.30 -2.02 5.58
N ARG A 21 -16.19 -2.73 5.79
CA ARG A 21 -16.18 -4.12 6.27
C ARG A 21 -15.97 -4.23 7.76
N ILE A 22 -15.63 -3.12 8.41
CA ILE A 22 -15.40 -3.11 9.86
C ILE A 22 -16.67 -2.58 10.52
N MET A 23 -17.67 -3.42 10.55
CA MET A 23 -18.97 -3.17 11.16
C MET A 23 -18.83 -2.94 12.67
N GLY A 24 -18.60 -1.69 13.10
CA GLY A 24 -18.77 -1.28 14.48
C GLY A 24 -17.81 -1.86 15.52
N ARG A 25 -16.76 -2.56 15.12
CA ARG A 25 -15.80 -3.13 16.07
C ARG A 25 -14.45 -2.48 16.00
N TYR A 26 -14.12 -1.73 17.07
CA TYR A 26 -12.75 -1.45 17.49
C TYR A 26 -11.78 -0.79 16.52
N ILE A 27 -12.25 0.08 15.62
CA ILE A 27 -11.35 1.11 15.22
C ILE A 27 -11.68 2.32 16.09
N PRO A 28 -10.78 2.66 17.03
CA PRO A 28 -10.80 3.97 17.61
C PRO A 28 -10.84 4.94 16.44
N ASN A 29 -11.27 6.17 16.66
CA ASN A 29 -11.35 7.14 15.57
C ASN A 29 -10.11 7.07 14.66
N GLU A 30 -10.23 7.55 13.43
CA GLU A 30 -9.17 7.50 12.42
C GLU A 30 -7.83 8.05 12.91
N LYS A 31 -7.88 9.05 13.78
CA LYS A 31 -6.69 9.68 14.35
C LYS A 31 -5.91 8.72 15.27
N GLU A 32 -6.60 7.96 16.10
CA GLU A 32 -5.95 6.95 16.96
C GLU A 32 -5.39 5.81 16.14
N TYR A 33 -6.11 5.39 15.10
CA TYR A 33 -5.61 4.37 14.18
C TYR A 33 -4.33 4.86 13.50
N PHE A 34 -4.34 6.07 12.96
CA PHE A 34 -3.16 6.65 12.32
C PHE A 34 -1.97 6.72 13.27
N ASN A 35 -2.20 7.13 14.51
CA ASN A 35 -1.13 7.23 15.49
C ASN A 35 -0.48 5.88 15.79
N LYS A 36 -1.26 4.81 15.79
CA LYS A 36 -0.75 3.45 16.08
C LYS A 36 -0.21 2.74 14.84
N PHE A 37 -0.92 2.81 13.74
CA PHE A 37 -0.68 1.97 12.58
C PHE A 37 -0.52 2.70 11.25
N GLY A 38 -0.80 4.00 11.22
CA GLY A 38 -0.59 4.80 10.01
C GLY A 38 0.90 5.04 9.76
N LEU A 39 1.29 5.06 8.51
CA LEU A 39 2.68 5.31 8.13
C LEU A 39 2.90 6.82 7.93
N ASP A 40 3.85 7.35 8.65
CA ASP A 40 4.36 8.72 8.50
C ASP A 40 5.89 8.68 8.37
N TYR A 41 6.51 9.83 8.19
CA TYR A 41 7.97 9.92 8.10
C TYR A 41 8.68 9.39 9.34
N LYS A 42 8.10 9.63 10.50
CA LYS A 42 8.66 9.21 11.78
C LYS A 42 8.75 7.68 11.88
N LYS A 43 7.68 7.00 11.50
CA LYS A 43 7.66 5.54 11.49
C LYS A 43 8.50 4.97 10.36
N LEU A 44 8.44 5.60 9.18
CA LEU A 44 9.27 5.18 8.05
C LEU A 44 10.76 5.21 8.37
N ALA A 45 11.19 6.08 9.28
CA ALA A 45 12.58 6.15 9.71
C ALA A 45 13.07 4.86 10.39
N TYR A 46 12.19 4.00 10.86
CA TYR A 46 12.57 2.68 11.38
C TYR A 46 12.96 1.69 10.28
N ALA A 47 12.50 1.91 9.07
CA ALA A 47 12.92 1.13 7.91
C ALA A 47 14.30 1.59 7.42
N LYS A 48 14.81 0.96 6.38
CA LYS A 48 16.08 1.41 5.79
C LYS A 48 15.96 2.84 5.28
N LYS A 49 17.07 3.55 5.29
CA LYS A 49 17.14 4.96 4.89
C LYS A 49 16.59 5.23 3.49
N LYS A 50 16.78 4.27 2.57
CA LYS A 50 16.31 4.36 1.18
C LYS A 50 15.04 3.56 0.92
N ALA A 51 14.32 3.14 1.96
CA ALA A 51 13.10 2.37 1.79
C ALA A 51 12.05 3.14 0.99
N PHE A 52 11.41 2.46 0.06
CA PHE A 52 10.30 3.01 -0.71
C PHE A 52 8.97 2.62 -0.10
N VAL A 53 7.99 3.49 -0.33
CA VAL A 53 6.62 3.29 0.14
C VAL A 53 5.75 2.93 -1.05
N MET A 54 4.92 1.91 -0.88
CA MET A 54 3.96 1.45 -1.88
C MET A 54 2.56 1.36 -1.27
N HIS A 55 1.55 1.38 -2.12
CA HIS A 55 0.16 1.17 -1.76
C HIS A 55 -0.62 0.85 -3.03
N PRO A 56 -1.40 -0.23 -3.09
CA PRO A 56 -2.09 -0.59 -4.34
C PRO A 56 -3.18 0.39 -4.76
N GLY A 57 -3.57 1.32 -3.91
CA GLY A 57 -4.66 2.25 -4.15
C GLY A 57 -6.04 1.57 -4.19
N PRO A 58 -7.12 2.35 -4.04
CA PRO A 58 -7.12 3.71 -3.52
C PRO A 58 -6.72 3.75 -2.04
N MET A 59 -6.12 4.86 -1.61
CA MET A 59 -5.67 5.01 -0.22
C MET A 59 -6.60 5.89 0.59
N ASN A 60 -6.66 5.69 1.89
CA ASN A 60 -7.31 6.59 2.84
C ASN A 60 -6.24 7.50 3.45
N ARG A 61 -6.08 8.70 2.88
CA ARG A 61 -5.08 9.67 3.34
C ARG A 61 -5.33 10.07 4.78
N GLY A 62 -4.29 10.07 5.59
CA GLY A 62 -4.39 10.39 7.01
C GLY A 62 -4.95 9.25 7.87
N VAL A 63 -5.16 8.08 7.32
CA VAL A 63 -5.62 6.89 8.06
C VAL A 63 -4.52 5.82 8.08
N GLU A 64 -4.25 5.16 6.97
CA GLU A 64 -3.14 4.21 6.91
C GLU A 64 -1.84 4.84 6.44
N ILE A 65 -1.88 6.01 5.81
CA ILE A 65 -0.69 6.71 5.30
C ILE A 65 -0.85 8.22 5.37
N GLU A 66 0.21 8.90 5.74
CA GLU A 66 0.26 10.35 5.73
C GLU A 66 0.25 10.88 4.28
N SER A 67 -0.56 11.92 4.01
CA SER A 67 -0.72 12.48 2.67
C SER A 67 0.60 12.97 2.07
N LYS A 68 1.40 13.68 2.83
CA LYS A 68 2.70 14.19 2.37
C LYS A 68 3.65 13.07 1.96
N LEU A 69 3.66 11.98 2.72
CA LEU A 69 4.50 10.83 2.43
C LEU A 69 4.01 10.10 1.17
N ALA A 70 2.70 9.95 1.02
CA ALA A 70 2.11 9.31 -0.15
C ALA A 70 2.47 10.03 -1.45
N ASP A 71 2.61 11.35 -1.39
CA ASP A 71 2.90 12.19 -2.56
C ASP A 71 4.39 12.54 -2.72
N ASP A 72 5.25 12.07 -1.83
CA ASP A 72 6.68 12.35 -1.88
C ASP A 72 7.35 11.54 -3.00
N ILE A 73 7.73 12.23 -4.07
CA ILE A 73 8.32 11.60 -5.26
C ILE A 73 9.65 10.89 -4.98
N ARG A 74 10.31 11.20 -3.87
CA ARG A 74 11.59 10.59 -3.49
C ARG A 74 11.42 9.30 -2.70
N ARG A 75 10.27 9.10 -2.10
CA ARG A 75 10.02 7.96 -1.21
C ARG A 75 8.85 7.10 -1.66
N SER A 76 7.85 7.68 -2.33
CA SER A 76 6.62 6.99 -2.72
C SER A 76 6.68 6.50 -4.16
N LEU A 77 6.37 5.23 -4.36
CA LEU A 77 6.19 4.61 -5.68
C LEU A 77 4.71 4.36 -5.99
N ILE A 78 3.82 4.97 -5.22
CA ILE A 78 2.38 4.68 -5.31
C ILE A 78 1.82 5.02 -6.68
N GLN A 79 2.15 6.18 -7.21
CA GLN A 79 1.67 6.61 -8.52
C GLN A 79 2.16 5.68 -9.64
N GLU A 80 3.43 5.35 -9.64
CA GLU A 80 4.03 4.42 -10.59
C GLU A 80 3.40 3.02 -10.47
N GLN A 81 3.19 2.57 -9.26
CA GLN A 81 2.56 1.28 -8.97
C GLN A 81 1.14 1.21 -9.57
N VAL A 82 0.33 2.24 -9.35
CA VAL A 82 -1.04 2.29 -9.86
C VAL A 82 -1.03 2.35 -11.40
N THR A 83 -0.18 3.16 -11.98
CA THR A 83 -0.03 3.27 -13.44
C THR A 83 0.42 1.95 -14.07
N MET A 84 1.45 1.33 -13.51
CA MET A 84 1.98 0.06 -14.00
C MET A 84 1.01 -1.10 -13.78
N GLY A 85 0.15 -1.00 -12.77
CA GLY A 85 -0.88 -2.00 -12.52
C GLY A 85 -1.84 -2.19 -13.68
N VAL A 86 -2.16 -1.13 -14.41
CA VAL A 86 -2.99 -1.20 -15.62
C VAL A 86 -2.27 -2.00 -16.70
N ALA A 87 -1.00 -1.67 -16.97
CA ALA A 87 -0.20 -2.36 -17.98
C ALA A 87 -0.03 -3.85 -17.64
N ILE A 88 0.23 -4.17 -16.39
CA ILE A 88 0.40 -5.57 -15.95
C ILE A 88 -0.91 -6.36 -16.10
N ARG A 89 -2.04 -5.76 -15.73
CA ARG A 89 -3.35 -6.42 -15.92
C ARG A 89 -3.65 -6.67 -17.38
N MET A 90 -3.36 -5.71 -18.25
CA MET A 90 -3.51 -5.88 -19.71
C MET A 90 -2.64 -7.03 -20.22
N ALA A 91 -1.40 -7.10 -19.82
CA ALA A 91 -0.48 -8.17 -20.20
C ALA A 91 -0.96 -9.54 -19.72
N CYS A 92 -1.40 -9.63 -18.47
CA CYS A 92 -1.95 -10.87 -17.91
C CYS A 92 -3.19 -11.36 -18.69
N LEU A 93 -4.11 -10.45 -18.98
CA LEU A 93 -5.32 -10.78 -19.75
C LEU A 93 -4.97 -11.26 -21.17
N GLU A 94 -4.04 -10.59 -21.83
CA GLU A 94 -3.56 -10.97 -23.15
C GLU A 94 -2.97 -12.38 -23.15
N ILE A 95 -2.08 -12.65 -22.20
CA ILE A 95 -1.45 -13.98 -22.07
C ILE A 95 -2.49 -15.07 -21.82
N LEU A 96 -3.43 -14.81 -20.90
CA LEU A 96 -4.47 -15.78 -20.56
C LEU A 96 -5.40 -16.05 -21.74
N ILE A 97 -5.81 -15.03 -22.48
CA ILE A 97 -6.67 -15.18 -23.66
C ILE A 97 -5.94 -15.97 -24.75
N ASN A 98 -4.71 -15.63 -25.03
CA ASN A 98 -3.92 -16.30 -26.08
C ASN A 98 -3.59 -17.75 -25.73
N ASN A 99 -3.60 -18.11 -24.45
CA ASN A 99 -3.31 -19.47 -24.00
C ASN A 99 -4.53 -20.19 -23.42
N ARG A 100 -5.74 -19.69 -23.68
CA ARG A 100 -6.97 -20.23 -23.08
C ARG A 100 -7.13 -21.74 -23.30
N ASP A 101 -6.76 -22.24 -24.46
CA ASP A 101 -6.92 -23.65 -24.83
C ASP A 101 -6.02 -24.58 -24.00
N LYS A 102 -4.97 -24.01 -23.34
CA LYS A 102 -4.12 -24.76 -22.43
C LYS A 102 -4.73 -24.93 -21.04
N TYR A 103 -5.67 -24.05 -20.70
CA TYR A 103 -6.26 -23.99 -19.35
C TYR A 103 -7.71 -24.47 -19.33
N VAL A 104 -8.32 -24.67 -20.49
CA VAL A 104 -9.68 -25.19 -20.62
C VAL A 104 -9.57 -26.60 -21.18
N SER A 105 -9.83 -27.55 -20.32
CA SER A 105 -9.87 -28.97 -20.70
C SER A 105 -11.22 -29.34 -21.28
#